data_6c67b333895baa724ab5b17702428a81
#
_entry.id   6c67b333895baa724ab5b17702428a81
#
_cell.length_a   1.000
_cell.length_b   1.000
_cell.length_c   1.000
_cell.angle_alpha   90.00
_cell.angle_beta   90.00
_cell.angle_gamma   90.00
#
_symmetry.space_group_name_H-M   'P 1'
#
loop_
_entity.id
_entity.type
_entity.pdbx_description
1 polymer ?
#
loop_
_entity_poly.entity_id
_entity_poly.type
_entity_poly.pdbx_seq_one_letter_code
_entity_poly.pdbx_strand_id
1 'polypeptide(L)'
;MSIKSDRWIRQMALEHGMIEPFEPQQVRASSDKRVISYGTSSYGYDVRCAGDFKIFTNINSAIVDPKAFDENSFVDLRSDVCIIPPNSFALARTVEYFRIPRNVLTVCLGKSTYARCGIIVNVTPLEPEWEGHVTLEFSNTTPLPAKIYANEGVAQMLFLESDEVCETSYKDRGGKYQGQQGVTLPKT
;
A
#
# COMPACT_ATOMS: atom_id res chain seq x y z
N MET A 1 21.24 1.43 11.50
CA MET A 1 19.98 1.60 10.74
C MET A 1 19.32 2.92 11.12
N SER A 2 18.97 3.77 10.15
CA SER A 2 18.35 5.08 10.41
C SER A 2 17.06 5.27 9.60
N ILE A 3 16.04 5.85 10.27
CA ILE A 3 14.84 6.32 9.57
C ILE A 3 15.18 7.53 8.71
N LYS A 4 14.61 7.61 7.51
CA LYS A 4 14.89 8.66 6.54
C LYS A 4 13.94 9.83 6.65
N SER A 5 14.49 11.05 6.56
CA SER A 5 13.74 12.30 6.63
C SER A 5 13.07 12.64 5.29
N ASP A 6 12.15 13.60 5.33
CA ASP A 6 11.48 14.20 4.17
C ASP A 6 12.47 14.71 3.10
N ARG A 7 13.59 15.30 3.51
CA ARG A 7 14.66 15.76 2.60
C ARG A 7 15.24 14.60 1.79
N TRP A 8 15.56 13.49 2.46
CA TRP A 8 16.08 12.30 1.79
C TRP A 8 15.03 11.67 0.86
N ILE A 9 13.77 11.59 1.33
CA ILE A 9 12.65 11.04 0.53
C ILE A 9 12.47 11.86 -0.76
N ARG A 10 12.47 13.20 -0.68
CA ARG A 10 12.39 14.07 -1.85
C ARG A 10 13.55 13.85 -2.81
N GLN A 11 14.76 13.79 -2.29
CA GLN A 11 15.95 13.54 -3.11
C GLN A 11 15.84 12.21 -3.85
N MET A 12 15.53 11.13 -3.15
CA MET A 12 15.42 9.79 -3.75
C MET A 12 14.28 9.69 -4.77
N ALA A 13 13.16 10.34 -4.51
CA ALA A 13 12.05 10.35 -5.46
C ALA A 13 12.37 11.15 -6.73
N LEU A 14 12.98 12.34 -6.61
CA LEU A 14 13.24 13.24 -7.74
C LEU A 14 14.46 12.80 -8.57
N GLU A 15 15.54 12.34 -7.93
CA GLU A 15 16.80 12.00 -8.59
C GLU A 15 16.86 10.53 -9.05
N HIS A 16 16.16 9.62 -8.34
CA HIS A 16 16.24 8.17 -8.57
C HIS A 16 14.89 7.51 -8.88
N GLY A 17 13.79 8.28 -8.92
CA GLY A 17 12.48 7.75 -9.23
C GLY A 17 11.96 6.74 -8.21
N MET A 18 12.36 6.85 -6.93
CA MET A 18 11.98 5.90 -5.89
C MET A 18 10.46 5.82 -5.70
N ILE A 19 9.74 6.92 -5.91
CA ILE A 19 8.27 7.03 -5.79
C ILE A 19 7.74 7.75 -7.03
N GLU A 20 6.78 7.18 -7.74
CA GLU A 20 6.20 7.76 -8.95
C GLU A 20 4.70 7.42 -9.10
N PRO A 21 3.77 8.41 -9.24
CA PRO A 21 4.02 9.85 -9.16
C PRO A 21 4.35 10.29 -7.73
N PHE A 22 5.21 11.29 -7.60
CA PHE A 22 5.69 11.78 -6.31
C PHE A 22 5.02 13.09 -5.91
N GLU A 23 4.58 13.19 -4.65
CA GLU A 23 4.04 14.40 -4.05
C GLU A 23 5.01 14.94 -2.98
N PRO A 24 5.72 16.07 -3.25
CA PRO A 24 6.78 16.55 -2.37
C PRO A 24 6.30 17.15 -1.06
N GLN A 25 5.00 17.41 -0.92
CA GLN A 25 4.40 18.02 0.26
C GLN A 25 3.18 17.22 0.73
N GLN A 26 2.68 17.55 1.93
CA GLN A 26 1.41 17.02 2.42
C GLN A 26 0.23 17.75 1.75
N VAL A 27 -0.53 17.03 0.95
CA VAL A 27 -1.79 17.49 0.36
C VAL A 27 -2.95 17.19 1.32
N ARG A 28 -3.78 18.21 1.63
CA ARG A 28 -4.92 18.11 2.56
C ARG A 28 -6.25 18.55 1.94
N ALA A 29 -6.19 19.10 0.73
CA ALA A 29 -7.35 19.52 -0.04
C ALA A 29 -7.06 19.35 -1.52
N SER A 30 -8.07 19.01 -2.29
CA SER A 30 -8.04 18.91 -3.74
C SER A 30 -9.34 19.49 -4.29
N SER A 31 -9.26 20.45 -5.23
CA SER A 31 -10.42 21.10 -5.86
C SER A 31 -11.50 21.53 -4.84
N ASP A 32 -11.10 22.30 -3.81
CA ASP A 32 -11.95 22.83 -2.74
C ASP A 32 -12.60 21.80 -1.79
N LYS A 33 -12.25 20.51 -1.92
CA LYS A 33 -12.68 19.45 -1.00
C LYS A 33 -11.54 19.03 -0.08
N ARG A 34 -11.87 18.80 1.19
CA ARG A 34 -10.93 18.15 2.12
C ARG A 34 -10.74 16.70 1.70
N VAL A 35 -9.48 16.26 1.65
CA VAL A 35 -9.11 14.87 1.39
C VAL A 35 -8.35 14.30 2.59
N ILE A 36 -8.38 12.98 2.75
CA ILE A 36 -7.47 12.31 3.69
C ILE A 36 -6.06 12.50 3.16
N SER A 37 -5.21 13.16 3.94
CA SER A 37 -3.93 13.70 3.49
C SER A 37 -2.99 12.63 2.93
N TYR A 38 -2.21 13.00 1.91
CA TYR A 38 -1.19 12.17 1.29
C TYR A 38 0.06 12.98 0.93
N GLY A 39 1.13 12.31 0.51
CA GLY A 39 2.40 12.93 0.16
C GLY A 39 3.44 12.86 1.26
N THR A 40 4.52 13.63 1.12
CA THR A 40 5.70 13.56 1.99
C THR A 40 5.39 14.11 3.39
N SER A 41 5.65 13.31 4.43
CA SER A 41 5.63 13.70 5.84
C SER A 41 7.06 13.85 6.37
N SER A 42 7.24 14.17 7.67
CA SER A 42 8.57 14.43 8.26
C SER A 42 9.55 13.24 8.13
N TYR A 43 9.06 12.00 8.32
CA TYR A 43 9.85 10.76 8.27
C TYR A 43 9.14 9.64 7.54
N GLY A 44 8.37 9.99 6.50
CA GLY A 44 7.64 9.00 5.71
C GLY A 44 6.92 9.61 4.53
N TYR A 45 6.18 8.78 3.83
CA TYR A 45 5.35 9.15 2.69
C TYR A 45 3.97 8.52 2.83
N ASP A 46 2.93 9.36 2.85
CA ASP A 46 1.55 8.90 2.89
C ASP A 46 1.08 8.54 1.48
N VAL A 47 0.82 7.25 1.24
CA VAL A 47 0.42 6.72 -0.06
C VAL A 47 -1.06 6.87 -0.30
N ARG A 48 -1.43 7.01 -1.58
CA ARG A 48 -2.82 7.03 -2.04
C ARG A 48 -3.30 5.65 -2.45
N CYS A 49 -4.58 5.40 -2.22
CA CYS A 49 -5.27 4.23 -2.77
C CYS A 49 -5.68 4.49 -4.22
N ALA A 50 -5.41 3.57 -5.14
CA ALA A 50 -5.98 3.62 -6.49
C ALA A 50 -7.46 3.20 -6.47
N GLY A 51 -8.17 3.48 -7.56
CA GLY A 51 -9.61 3.16 -7.69
C GLY A 51 -9.92 1.74 -8.15
N ASP A 52 -8.93 0.86 -8.19
CA ASP A 52 -9.08 -0.55 -8.54
C ASP A 52 -9.13 -1.38 -7.26
N PHE A 53 -10.24 -2.02 -6.98
CA PHE A 53 -10.49 -2.79 -5.76
C PHE A 53 -10.90 -4.22 -6.08
N LYS A 54 -10.55 -5.14 -5.18
CA LYS A 54 -11.06 -6.50 -5.11
C LYS A 54 -11.72 -6.70 -3.74
N ILE A 55 -13.04 -6.82 -3.71
CA ILE A 55 -13.81 -6.97 -2.46
C ILE A 55 -14.02 -8.46 -2.22
N PHE A 56 -13.63 -8.94 -1.04
CA PHE A 56 -13.80 -10.34 -0.67
C PHE A 56 -15.29 -10.70 -0.54
N THR A 57 -15.66 -11.86 -1.07
CA THR A 57 -16.96 -12.49 -0.94
C THR A 57 -16.82 -13.96 -0.54
N ASN A 58 -17.68 -14.44 0.33
CA ASN A 58 -17.70 -15.83 0.80
C ASN A 58 -18.69 -16.72 0.04
N ILE A 59 -19.19 -16.27 -1.13
CA ILE A 59 -20.21 -17.01 -1.88
C ILE A 59 -19.64 -18.29 -2.51
N ASN A 60 -18.39 -18.25 -2.96
CA ASN A 60 -17.76 -19.29 -3.77
C ASN A 60 -16.81 -20.20 -3.00
N SER A 61 -16.51 -19.92 -1.73
CA SER A 61 -15.56 -20.70 -0.94
C SER A 61 -16.02 -20.83 0.51
N ALA A 62 -15.90 -22.06 1.05
CA ALA A 62 -16.18 -22.34 2.45
C ALA A 62 -14.98 -22.10 3.38
N ILE A 63 -13.75 -22.05 2.83
CA ILE A 63 -12.49 -21.91 3.57
C ILE A 63 -11.56 -20.99 2.78
N VAL A 64 -10.87 -20.09 3.48
CA VAL A 64 -9.76 -19.32 2.90
C VAL A 64 -8.48 -20.12 3.07
N ASP A 65 -7.93 -20.63 1.96
CA ASP A 65 -6.68 -21.38 1.95
C ASP A 65 -5.62 -20.59 1.13
N PRO A 66 -4.54 -20.09 1.75
CA PRO A 66 -3.51 -19.35 1.03
C PRO A 66 -2.73 -20.19 0.01
N LYS A 67 -2.76 -21.51 0.11
CA LYS A 67 -2.12 -22.43 -0.85
C LYS A 67 -3.03 -22.82 -2.02
N ALA A 68 -4.33 -22.68 -1.86
CA ALA A 68 -5.35 -23.00 -2.85
C ALA A 68 -6.43 -21.90 -2.87
N PHE A 69 -5.97 -20.65 -3.01
CA PHE A 69 -6.86 -19.49 -2.97
C PHE A 69 -7.76 -19.45 -4.20
N ASP A 70 -9.08 -19.39 -3.98
CA ASP A 70 -10.06 -19.28 -5.06
C ASP A 70 -10.21 -17.80 -5.48
N GLU A 71 -9.76 -17.49 -6.70
CA GLU A 71 -9.83 -16.13 -7.28
C GLU A 71 -11.27 -15.62 -7.40
N ASN A 72 -12.26 -16.51 -7.52
CA ASN A 72 -13.68 -16.16 -7.54
C ASN A 72 -14.20 -15.68 -6.18
N SER A 73 -13.38 -15.74 -5.13
CA SER A 73 -13.69 -15.14 -3.82
C SER A 73 -13.57 -13.62 -3.80
N PHE A 74 -13.29 -12.99 -4.94
CA PHE A 74 -13.27 -11.53 -5.07
C PHE A 74 -14.25 -11.03 -6.12
N VAL A 75 -14.84 -9.86 -5.83
CA VAL A 75 -15.58 -9.04 -6.78
C VAL A 75 -14.71 -7.85 -7.15
N ASP A 76 -14.46 -7.68 -8.44
CA ASP A 76 -13.72 -6.53 -8.96
C ASP A 76 -14.62 -5.29 -8.98
N LEU A 77 -14.09 -4.18 -8.46
CA LEU A 77 -14.74 -2.89 -8.44
C LEU A 77 -13.76 -1.80 -8.88
N ARG A 78 -14.18 -0.98 -9.86
CA ARG A 78 -13.49 0.26 -10.19
C ARG A 78 -14.37 1.45 -9.82
N SER A 79 -13.93 2.23 -8.82
CA SER A 79 -14.76 3.31 -8.24
C SER A 79 -13.88 4.30 -7.47
N ASP A 80 -14.41 5.51 -7.26
CA ASP A 80 -13.81 6.50 -6.36
C ASP A 80 -14.01 6.16 -4.89
N VAL A 81 -14.96 5.26 -4.57
CA VAL A 81 -15.24 4.82 -3.20
C VAL A 81 -15.48 3.31 -3.19
N CYS A 82 -14.68 2.60 -2.40
CA CYS A 82 -14.93 1.20 -2.07
C CYS A 82 -15.74 1.10 -0.78
N ILE A 83 -16.74 0.24 -0.73
CA ILE A 83 -17.48 -0.10 0.49
C ILE A 83 -17.15 -1.53 0.86
N ILE A 84 -16.40 -1.70 1.96
CA ILE A 84 -16.04 -3.01 2.49
C ILE A 84 -17.15 -3.49 3.41
N PRO A 85 -17.73 -4.69 3.18
CA PRO A 85 -18.76 -5.24 4.07
C PRO A 85 -18.29 -5.38 5.52
N PRO A 86 -19.23 -5.48 6.49
CA PRO A 86 -18.87 -5.73 7.89
C PRO A 86 -18.01 -6.98 8.05
N ASN A 87 -16.98 -6.91 8.90
CA ASN A 87 -16.09 -8.04 9.21
C ASN A 87 -15.49 -8.73 7.96
N SER A 88 -15.28 -7.96 6.88
CA SER A 88 -14.71 -8.43 5.62
C SER A 88 -13.45 -7.65 5.27
N PHE A 89 -12.87 -7.92 4.11
CA PHE A 89 -11.68 -7.25 3.64
C PHE A 89 -11.72 -6.96 2.14
N ALA A 90 -10.86 -6.07 1.71
CA ALA A 90 -10.67 -5.76 0.31
C ALA A 90 -9.18 -5.59 0.01
N LEU A 91 -8.79 -5.89 -1.21
CA LEU A 91 -7.47 -5.57 -1.74
C LEU A 91 -7.59 -4.35 -2.67
N ALA A 92 -6.58 -3.52 -2.63
CA ALA A 92 -6.39 -2.44 -3.58
C ALA A 92 -4.90 -2.31 -3.92
N ARG A 93 -4.52 -1.29 -4.67
CA ARG A 93 -3.11 -0.96 -4.90
C ARG A 93 -2.85 0.51 -4.62
N THR A 94 -1.59 0.85 -4.43
CA THR A 94 -1.17 2.25 -4.39
C THR A 94 -1.30 2.91 -5.76
N VAL A 95 -1.58 4.22 -5.78
CA VAL A 95 -1.40 5.07 -6.96
C VAL A 95 0.08 5.13 -7.32
N GLU A 96 0.91 5.22 -6.30
CA GLU A 96 2.37 5.32 -6.42
C GLU A 96 2.98 3.98 -6.82
N TYR A 97 3.94 4.03 -7.72
CA TYR A 97 4.89 2.96 -8.05
C TYR A 97 6.17 3.20 -7.26
N PHE A 98 6.71 2.17 -6.65
CA PHE A 98 7.91 2.23 -5.82
C PHE A 98 9.08 1.51 -6.47
N ARG A 99 10.31 2.02 -6.25
CA ARG A 99 11.58 1.38 -6.57
C ARG A 99 12.48 1.49 -5.36
N ILE A 100 12.51 0.45 -4.54
CA ILE A 100 13.22 0.47 -3.25
C ILE A 100 14.72 0.26 -3.49
N PRO A 101 15.59 1.15 -2.96
CA PRO A 101 17.05 0.98 -3.07
C PRO A 101 17.56 -0.28 -2.34
N ARG A 102 18.68 -0.82 -2.79
CA ARG A 102 19.28 -2.05 -2.24
C ARG A 102 19.66 -1.97 -0.75
N ASN A 103 19.91 -0.79 -0.24
CA ASN A 103 20.27 -0.53 1.17
C ASN A 103 19.08 -0.07 2.02
N VAL A 104 17.84 -0.17 1.51
CA VAL A 104 16.64 0.34 2.17
C VAL A 104 15.63 -0.77 2.39
N LEU A 105 15.09 -0.83 3.62
CA LEU A 105 13.88 -1.56 3.96
C LEU A 105 12.73 -0.55 4.12
N THR A 106 11.57 -0.83 3.52
CA THR A 106 10.39 0.03 3.67
C THR A 106 9.32 -0.69 4.48
N VAL A 107 8.82 -0.02 5.52
CA VAL A 107 7.73 -0.51 6.37
C VAL A 107 6.49 0.33 6.12
N CYS A 108 5.36 -0.33 5.86
CA CYS A 108 4.06 0.31 5.68
C CYS A 108 3.23 0.21 6.96
N LEU A 109 2.68 1.34 7.38
CA LEU A 109 1.77 1.43 8.53
C LEU A 109 0.45 2.05 8.08
N GLY A 110 -0.65 1.61 8.69
CA GLY A 110 -1.97 2.18 8.45
C GLY A 110 -2.04 3.67 8.87
N LYS A 111 -2.90 4.42 8.17
CA LYS A 111 -3.13 5.83 8.49
C LYS A 111 -4.07 5.97 9.69
N SER A 112 -3.74 6.88 10.61
CA SER A 112 -4.48 7.08 11.86
C SER A 112 -5.97 7.41 11.66
N THR A 113 -6.34 8.03 10.55
CA THR A 113 -7.75 8.33 10.21
C THR A 113 -8.56 7.05 10.06
N TYR A 114 -8.04 6.07 9.31
CA TYR A 114 -8.68 4.77 9.11
C TYR A 114 -8.59 3.88 10.35
N ALA A 115 -7.42 3.88 11.01
CA ALA A 115 -7.22 3.08 12.22
C ALA A 115 -8.23 3.42 13.33
N ARG A 116 -8.56 4.71 13.51
CA ARG A 116 -9.57 5.17 14.47
C ARG A 116 -11.01 4.83 14.09
N CYS A 117 -11.23 4.41 12.85
CA CYS A 117 -12.52 3.91 12.38
C CYS A 117 -12.59 2.36 12.37
N GLY A 118 -11.60 1.69 12.96
CA GLY A 118 -11.56 0.22 12.98
C GLY A 118 -11.19 -0.40 11.63
N ILE A 119 -10.50 0.34 10.76
CA ILE A 119 -10.01 -0.15 9.48
C ILE A 119 -8.50 -0.35 9.60
N ILE A 120 -8.07 -1.57 9.34
CA ILE A 120 -6.66 -1.94 9.36
C ILE A 120 -6.16 -1.97 7.92
N VAL A 121 -5.01 -1.35 7.68
CA VAL A 121 -4.24 -1.52 6.45
C VAL A 121 -3.03 -2.36 6.79
N ASN A 122 -2.93 -3.54 6.18
CA ASN A 122 -1.80 -4.44 6.33
C ASN A 122 -0.98 -4.47 5.04
N VAL A 123 0.33 -4.44 5.17
CA VAL A 123 1.28 -4.62 4.06
C VAL A 123 2.56 -5.19 4.66
N THR A 124 3.09 -6.25 4.08
CA THR A 124 4.40 -6.77 4.49
C THR A 124 5.51 -5.82 4.09
N PRO A 125 6.67 -5.81 4.76
CA PRO A 125 7.78 -4.92 4.41
C PRO A 125 8.18 -5.03 2.93
N LEU A 126 8.46 -3.89 2.29
CA LEU A 126 9.06 -3.85 0.97
C LEU A 126 10.57 -4.01 1.13
N GLU A 127 11.06 -5.12 0.63
CA GLU A 127 12.46 -5.49 0.77
C GLU A 127 13.38 -4.75 -0.22
N PRO A 128 14.71 -4.78 0.00
CA PRO A 128 15.68 -4.22 -0.93
C PRO A 128 15.47 -4.63 -2.39
N GLU A 129 15.49 -3.66 -3.30
CA GLU A 129 15.28 -3.82 -4.75
C GLU A 129 13.89 -4.33 -5.17
N TRP A 130 12.93 -4.36 -4.24
CA TRP A 130 11.53 -4.54 -4.63
C TRP A 130 11.03 -3.33 -5.41
N GLU A 131 10.27 -3.58 -6.49
CA GLU A 131 9.59 -2.53 -7.21
C GLU A 131 8.17 -2.95 -7.62
N GLY A 132 7.28 -1.96 -7.74
CA GLY A 132 5.89 -2.18 -8.13
C GLY A 132 4.91 -1.21 -7.50
N HIS A 133 3.63 -1.38 -7.85
CA HIS A 133 2.52 -0.85 -7.05
C HIS A 133 2.29 -1.75 -5.85
N VAL A 134 2.19 -1.17 -4.66
CA VAL A 134 1.98 -1.96 -3.43
C VAL A 134 0.54 -2.44 -3.39
N THR A 135 0.31 -3.73 -3.18
CA THR A 135 -1.02 -4.23 -2.83
C THR A 135 -1.33 -3.85 -1.39
N LEU A 136 -2.45 -3.16 -1.19
CA LEU A 136 -2.97 -2.71 0.10
C LEU A 136 -4.07 -3.66 0.56
N GLU A 137 -3.93 -4.22 1.75
CA GLU A 137 -4.84 -5.19 2.32
C GLU A 137 -5.67 -4.52 3.41
N PHE A 138 -6.90 -4.11 3.07
CA PHE A 138 -7.82 -3.42 3.98
C PHE A 138 -8.71 -4.42 4.71
N SER A 139 -8.69 -4.44 6.04
CA SER A 139 -9.62 -5.20 6.86
C SER A 139 -10.61 -4.27 7.56
N ASN A 140 -11.89 -4.51 7.37
CA ASN A 140 -12.96 -3.85 8.13
C ASN A 140 -13.29 -4.70 9.36
N THR A 141 -12.81 -4.28 10.53
CA THR A 141 -13.05 -4.99 11.80
C THR A 141 -14.33 -4.56 12.50
N THR A 142 -15.15 -3.73 11.85
CA THR A 142 -16.38 -3.18 12.44
C THR A 142 -17.63 -3.96 11.99
N PRO A 143 -18.73 -3.91 12.75
CA PRO A 143 -20.01 -4.49 12.35
C PRO A 143 -20.77 -3.65 11.29
N LEU A 144 -20.17 -2.57 10.78
CA LEU A 144 -20.77 -1.68 9.81
C LEU A 144 -19.98 -1.69 8.48
N PRO A 145 -20.60 -1.40 7.33
CA PRO A 145 -19.87 -1.17 6.10
C PRO A 145 -18.89 0.00 6.24
N ALA A 146 -17.68 -0.15 5.73
CA ALA A 146 -16.62 0.86 5.82
C ALA A 146 -16.24 1.40 4.44
N LYS A 147 -16.01 2.72 4.34
CA LYS A 147 -15.61 3.38 3.09
C LYS A 147 -14.11 3.57 3.01
N ILE A 148 -13.54 3.24 1.85
CA ILE A 148 -12.18 3.61 1.44
C ILE A 148 -12.30 4.54 0.23
N TYR A 149 -11.59 5.66 0.26
CA TYR A 149 -11.61 6.66 -0.81
C TYR A 149 -10.40 6.50 -1.73
N ALA A 150 -10.67 6.39 -3.03
CA ALA A 150 -9.63 6.39 -4.05
C ALA A 150 -8.97 7.77 -4.18
N ASN A 151 -7.70 7.79 -4.59
CA ASN A 151 -6.87 8.98 -4.76
C ASN A 151 -6.62 9.78 -3.46
N GLU A 152 -6.97 9.22 -2.31
CA GLU A 152 -6.71 9.78 -0.99
C GLU A 152 -5.73 8.93 -0.18
N GLY A 153 -5.14 9.52 0.88
CA GLY A 153 -4.13 8.88 1.71
C GLY A 153 -4.70 7.75 2.57
N VAL A 154 -4.07 6.57 2.55
CA VAL A 154 -4.56 5.38 3.25
C VAL A 154 -3.55 4.73 4.18
N ALA A 155 -2.26 4.92 3.92
CA ALA A 155 -1.18 4.30 4.67
C ALA A 155 0.08 5.17 4.61
N GLN A 156 1.04 4.92 5.49
CA GLN A 156 2.33 5.63 5.53
C GLN A 156 3.48 4.66 5.32
N MET A 157 4.37 5.00 4.40
CA MET A 157 5.64 4.31 4.17
C MET A 157 6.75 4.95 4.98
N LEU A 158 7.48 4.16 5.76
CA LEU A 158 8.70 4.53 6.48
C LEU A 158 9.90 3.90 5.79
N PHE A 159 10.92 4.68 5.52
CA PHE A 159 12.15 4.22 4.86
C PHE A 159 13.29 4.11 5.88
N LEU A 160 13.87 2.93 5.98
CA LEU A 160 14.92 2.58 6.93
C LEU A 160 16.16 2.18 6.14
N GLU A 161 17.22 2.98 6.21
CA GLU A 161 18.49 2.63 5.58
C GLU A 161 19.30 1.72 6.51
N SER A 162 19.81 0.63 5.95
CA SER A 162 20.67 -0.31 6.66
C SER A 162 22.11 0.21 6.73
N ASP A 163 22.82 -0.15 7.79
CA ASP A 163 24.25 0.12 7.95
C ASP A 163 25.10 -0.78 7.03
N GLU A 164 24.53 -1.93 6.63
CA GLU A 164 25.15 -2.87 5.70
C GLU A 164 24.20 -3.16 4.52
N VAL A 165 24.76 -3.31 3.33
CA VAL A 165 24.03 -3.75 2.15
C VAL A 165 23.77 -5.24 2.24
N CYS A 166 22.54 -5.70 1.97
CA CYS A 166 22.19 -7.11 1.98
C CYS A 166 22.96 -7.88 0.89
N GLU A 167 23.39 -9.09 1.18
CA GLU A 167 24.03 -9.98 0.20
C GLU A 167 23.03 -10.39 -0.90
N THR A 168 21.80 -10.70 -0.52
CA THR A 168 20.74 -11.15 -1.44
C THR A 168 19.52 -10.26 -1.29
N SER A 169 19.16 -9.53 -2.36
CA SER A 169 17.96 -8.68 -2.39
C SER A 169 16.70 -9.47 -2.80
N TYR A 170 15.54 -8.81 -2.74
CA TYR A 170 14.29 -9.37 -3.22
C TYR A 170 14.33 -9.70 -4.72
N LYS A 171 14.99 -8.86 -5.51
CA LYS A 171 15.20 -9.04 -6.93
C LYS A 171 16.14 -10.23 -7.22
N ASP A 172 17.25 -10.34 -6.48
CA ASP A 172 18.23 -11.42 -6.66
C ASP A 172 17.62 -12.80 -6.47
N ARG A 173 16.69 -12.97 -5.51
CA ARG A 173 16.02 -14.26 -5.26
C ARG A 173 14.75 -14.48 -6.07
N GLY A 174 14.45 -13.59 -7.05
CA GLY A 174 13.27 -13.73 -7.90
C GLY A 174 11.95 -13.63 -7.12
N GLY A 175 11.85 -12.67 -6.21
CA GLY A 175 10.69 -12.54 -5.33
C GLY A 175 9.36 -12.49 -6.10
N LYS A 176 8.39 -13.29 -5.64
CA LYS A 176 7.12 -13.58 -6.35
C LYS A 176 6.22 -12.36 -6.61
N TYR A 177 6.45 -11.27 -5.90
CA TYR A 177 5.70 -10.01 -6.04
C TYR A 177 6.52 -8.90 -6.69
N GLN A 178 7.62 -9.21 -7.37
CA GLN A 178 8.42 -8.23 -8.10
C GLN A 178 7.66 -7.68 -9.31
N GLY A 179 7.70 -6.37 -9.53
CA GLY A 179 7.13 -5.70 -10.69
C GLY A 179 5.60 -5.65 -10.73
N GLN A 180 4.92 -5.64 -9.59
CA GLN A 180 3.45 -5.61 -9.53
C GLN A 180 2.89 -4.37 -10.24
N GLN A 181 1.95 -4.59 -11.19
CA GLN A 181 1.28 -3.52 -11.94
C GLN A 181 -0.16 -3.27 -11.46
N GLY A 182 -0.84 -4.29 -10.96
CA GLY A 182 -2.23 -4.24 -10.50
C GLY A 182 -2.37 -4.77 -9.08
N VAL A 183 -3.62 -4.95 -8.65
CA VAL A 183 -3.94 -5.66 -7.41
C VAL A 183 -3.55 -7.12 -7.57
N THR A 184 -2.57 -7.57 -6.80
CA THR A 184 -2.03 -8.93 -6.92
C THR A 184 -2.65 -9.84 -5.87
N LEU A 185 -3.14 -11.00 -6.31
CA LEU A 185 -3.67 -12.05 -5.46
C LEU A 185 -2.56 -12.88 -4.80
N PRO A 186 -2.87 -13.68 -3.75
CA PRO A 186 -1.89 -14.55 -3.11
C PRO A 186 -1.20 -15.46 -4.12
N LYS A 187 0.13 -15.57 -4.00
CA LYS A 187 0.98 -16.49 -4.77
C LYS A 187 1.72 -17.40 -3.79
N THR A 188 1.81 -18.67 -4.09
CA THR A 188 2.59 -19.68 -3.34
C THR A 188 3.89 -20.01 -4.03
#